data_0c16229a87f0d30e53d444713bed105a
#
_entry.id   0c16229a87f0d30e53d444713bed105a
#
_cell.length_a   1.000
_cell.length_b   1.000
_cell.length_c   1.000
_cell.angle_alpha   90.00
_cell.angle_beta   90.00
_cell.angle_gamma   90.00
#
_symmetry.space_group_name_H-M   'P 1'
#
loop_
_entity.id
_entity.type
_entity.pdbx_description
1 polymer ?
#
loop_
_entity_poly.entity_id
_entity_poly.type
_entity_poly.pdbx_seq_one_letter_code
_entity_poly.pdbx_strand_id
1 'polypeptide(L)'
;MMEKKINAEVISVYPNRVKIAVDDLSEFQPETESLKVGSYLRIADNENAIMIAIIENFSIEVKENGERSYNIEALPLGMIIGDEFVRGGDTIAIPPKKVEPATKEDIKKIFMESVGEDEKFLFSKLSSDQEISIPVNGNKFFNKHIAIVGSTGSGKSHTVCKIIQNAIK
;
A
#
# COMPACT_ATOMS: atom_id res chain seq x y z
N MET A 1 -16.37 28.37 -0.74
CA MET A 1 -16.71 26.94 -0.65
C MET A 1 -15.88 26.39 0.49
N MET A 2 -16.53 25.95 1.59
CA MET A 2 -15.80 25.25 2.67
C MET A 2 -15.40 23.89 2.12
N GLU A 3 -14.11 23.62 2.00
CA GLU A 3 -13.61 22.25 1.81
C GLU A 3 -14.10 21.42 2.99
N LYS A 4 -14.98 20.48 2.71
CA LYS A 4 -15.44 19.51 3.68
C LYS A 4 -14.27 18.58 3.97
N LYS A 5 -13.60 18.81 5.10
CA LYS A 5 -12.46 17.99 5.52
C LYS A 5 -12.98 16.58 5.84
N ILE A 6 -12.62 15.63 5.03
CA ILE A 6 -12.89 14.20 5.27
C ILE A 6 -12.11 13.82 6.53
N ASN A 7 -12.80 13.37 7.56
CA ASN A 7 -12.15 12.91 8.77
C ASN A 7 -12.02 11.38 8.71
N ALA A 8 -10.79 10.95 8.49
CA ALA A 8 -10.40 9.57 8.72
C ALA A 8 -9.30 9.59 9.78
N GLU A 9 -9.53 8.91 10.89
CA GLU A 9 -8.64 8.95 12.05
C GLU A 9 -8.38 7.55 12.58
N VAL A 10 -7.15 7.34 13.05
CA VAL A 10 -6.81 6.11 13.78
C VAL A 10 -7.53 6.10 15.12
N ILE A 11 -8.35 5.08 15.36
CA ILE A 11 -9.12 4.91 16.60
C ILE A 11 -8.55 3.82 17.52
N SER A 12 -7.81 2.86 16.96
CA SER A 12 -7.17 1.82 17.73
C SER A 12 -5.89 1.33 17.07
N VAL A 13 -4.90 1.01 17.86
CA VAL A 13 -3.61 0.48 17.42
C VAL A 13 -3.35 -0.86 18.11
N TYR A 14 -2.99 -1.85 17.31
CA TYR A 14 -2.59 -3.19 17.73
C TYR A 14 -1.17 -3.46 17.23
N PRO A 15 -0.48 -4.48 17.75
CA PRO A 15 0.90 -4.77 17.32
C PRO A 15 1.06 -5.02 15.81
N ASN A 16 0.02 -5.51 15.15
CA ASN A 16 0.06 -5.88 13.73
C ASN A 16 -1.03 -5.23 12.87
N ARG A 17 -1.84 -4.33 13.43
CA ARG A 17 -2.89 -3.63 12.68
C ARG A 17 -3.30 -2.33 13.33
N VAL A 18 -3.87 -1.45 12.52
CA VAL A 18 -4.53 -0.22 12.96
C VAL A 18 -6.01 -0.27 12.56
N LYS A 19 -6.87 0.25 13.43
CA LYS A 19 -8.27 0.52 13.10
C LYS A 19 -8.46 2.00 12.87
N ILE A 20 -9.19 2.31 11.82
CA ILE A 20 -9.41 3.66 11.34
C ILE A 20 -10.93 3.86 11.23
N ALA A 21 -11.45 4.90 11.85
CA ALA A 21 -12.82 5.36 11.62
C ALA A 21 -12.85 6.36 10.47
N VAL A 22 -13.84 6.25 9.62
CA VAL A 22 -14.06 7.14 8.48
C VAL A 22 -15.49 7.64 8.53
N ASP A 23 -15.68 8.96 8.42
CA ASP A 23 -17.00 9.57 8.47
C ASP A 23 -17.82 9.23 7.21
N ASP A 24 -17.20 9.25 6.04
CA ASP A 24 -17.83 8.92 4.78
C ASP A 24 -16.84 8.23 3.82
N LEU A 25 -17.09 6.96 3.52
CA LEU A 25 -16.27 6.18 2.60
C LEU A 25 -16.35 6.67 1.14
N SER A 26 -17.45 7.29 0.75
CA SER A 26 -17.61 7.79 -0.62
C SER A 26 -16.74 9.01 -0.90
N GLU A 27 -16.42 9.77 0.12
CA GLU A 27 -15.55 10.94 0.07
C GLU A 27 -14.07 10.58 0.35
N PHE A 28 -13.82 9.47 1.06
CA PHE A 28 -12.48 8.97 1.39
C PHE A 28 -11.93 8.09 0.26
N GLN A 29 -11.62 8.70 -0.86
CA GLN A 29 -11.11 7.99 -2.05
C GLN A 29 -9.89 8.72 -2.62
N PRO A 30 -8.93 7.98 -3.20
CA PRO A 30 -7.88 8.58 -4.00
C PRO A 30 -8.48 9.20 -5.28
N GLU A 31 -7.83 10.20 -5.83
CA GLU A 31 -8.30 10.94 -7.01
C GLU A 31 -8.54 10.06 -8.25
N THR A 32 -7.92 8.90 -8.33
CA THR A 32 -7.89 8.06 -9.53
C THR A 32 -8.56 6.71 -9.41
N GLU A 33 -8.81 6.21 -8.21
CA GLU A 33 -9.40 4.86 -8.02
C GLU A 33 -10.26 4.79 -6.74
N SER A 34 -11.29 3.92 -6.75
CA SER A 34 -12.04 3.61 -5.53
C SER A 34 -11.17 2.81 -4.55
N LEU A 35 -11.24 3.16 -3.27
CA LEU A 35 -10.56 2.44 -2.20
C LEU A 35 -11.09 1.01 -2.11
N LYS A 36 -10.17 0.04 -2.08
CA LYS A 36 -10.49 -1.40 -2.00
C LYS A 36 -9.54 -2.10 -1.05
N VAL A 37 -9.85 -3.31 -0.66
CA VAL A 37 -8.90 -4.18 0.04
C VAL A 37 -7.65 -4.32 -0.82
N GLY A 38 -6.48 -4.11 -0.20
CA GLY A 38 -5.19 -4.03 -0.89
C GLY A 38 -4.76 -2.62 -1.31
N SER A 39 -5.59 -1.59 -1.12
CA SER A 39 -5.17 -0.19 -1.31
C SER A 39 -4.26 0.26 -0.16
N TYR A 40 -3.40 1.23 -0.46
CA TYR A 40 -2.44 1.78 0.50
C TYR A 40 -2.98 3.05 1.14
N LEU A 41 -2.72 3.19 2.43
CA LEU A 41 -3.02 4.37 3.23
C LEU A 41 -1.74 4.99 3.77
N ARG A 42 -1.76 6.30 3.91
CA ARG A 42 -0.76 7.07 4.63
C ARG A 42 -1.35 7.56 5.95
N ILE A 43 -0.64 7.35 7.03
CA ILE A 43 -0.99 7.78 8.38
C ILE A 43 0.09 8.73 8.83
N ALA A 44 -0.23 10.02 8.91
CA ALA A 44 0.75 11.02 9.29
C ALA A 44 1.08 10.90 10.78
N ASP A 45 2.34 10.63 11.11
CA ASP A 45 2.82 10.61 12.49
C ASP A 45 3.37 11.98 12.90
N ASN A 46 4.20 12.57 12.05
CA ASN A 46 4.70 13.94 12.18
C ASN A 46 5.06 14.49 10.78
N GLU A 47 5.60 15.70 10.69
CA GLU A 47 5.93 16.34 9.42
C GLU A 47 6.95 15.55 8.57
N ASN A 48 7.79 14.72 9.20
CA ASN A 48 8.90 14.02 8.55
C ASN A 48 8.75 12.50 8.49
N ALA A 49 7.69 11.94 9.09
CA ALA A 49 7.48 10.50 9.16
C ALA A 49 6.03 10.14 8.85
N ILE A 50 5.84 9.26 7.89
CA ILE A 50 4.54 8.80 7.41
C ILE A 50 4.50 7.29 7.49
N MET A 51 3.58 6.73 8.26
CA MET A 51 3.32 5.30 8.26
C MET A 51 2.54 4.94 7.00
N ILE A 52 2.98 3.89 6.33
CA ILE A 52 2.25 3.26 5.22
C ILE A 52 1.60 1.99 5.73
N ALA A 53 0.33 1.85 5.44
CA ALA A 53 -0.45 0.66 5.77
C ALA A 53 -1.25 0.17 4.56
N ILE A 54 -1.54 -1.12 4.49
CA ILE A 54 -2.38 -1.73 3.45
C ILE A 54 -3.73 -2.11 4.05
N ILE A 55 -4.81 -1.79 3.35
CA ILE A 55 -6.18 -2.11 3.77
C ILE A 55 -6.39 -3.62 3.70
N GLU A 56 -6.77 -4.22 4.83
CA GLU A 56 -7.14 -5.64 4.92
C GLU A 56 -8.64 -5.86 4.94
N ASN A 57 -9.37 -4.93 5.56
CA ASN A 57 -10.81 -5.10 5.77
C ASN A 57 -11.54 -3.77 5.86
N PHE A 58 -12.80 -3.78 5.41
CA PHE A 58 -13.79 -2.74 5.64
C PHE A 58 -14.95 -3.32 6.46
N SER A 59 -15.40 -2.60 7.47
CA SER A 59 -16.57 -2.97 8.25
C SER A 59 -17.48 -1.76 8.49
N ILE A 60 -18.77 -2.03 8.61
CA ILE A 60 -19.79 -1.04 8.91
C ILE A 60 -20.40 -1.41 10.26
N GLU A 61 -20.31 -0.51 11.22
CA GLU A 61 -21.00 -0.61 12.49
C GLU A 61 -22.26 0.26 12.45
N VAL A 62 -23.39 -0.31 12.84
CA VAL A 62 -24.65 0.41 12.98
C VAL A 62 -24.85 0.70 14.46
N LYS A 63 -24.81 1.99 14.83
CA LYS A 63 -25.05 2.43 16.20
C LYS A 63 -26.52 2.26 16.57
N GLU A 64 -26.85 2.26 17.87
CA GLU A 64 -28.21 2.13 18.37
C GLU A 64 -29.17 3.22 17.85
N ASN A 65 -28.65 4.39 17.52
CA ASN A 65 -29.40 5.51 16.91
C ASN A 65 -29.60 5.38 15.39
N GLY A 66 -29.14 4.27 14.76
CA GLY A 66 -29.24 4.02 13.33
C GLY A 66 -28.13 4.68 12.46
N GLU A 67 -27.24 5.44 13.07
CA GLU A 67 -26.07 5.99 12.37
C GLU A 67 -25.10 4.87 11.97
N ARG A 68 -24.47 5.02 10.81
CA ARG A 68 -23.44 4.10 10.32
C ARG A 68 -22.06 4.69 10.59
N SER A 69 -21.19 3.88 11.14
CA SER A 69 -19.75 4.16 11.26
C SER A 69 -18.99 3.22 10.33
N TYR A 70 -18.12 3.77 9.54
CA TYR A 70 -17.29 3.02 8.61
C TYR A 70 -15.91 2.82 9.23
N ASN A 71 -15.49 1.56 9.32
CA ASN A 71 -14.19 1.21 9.89
C ASN A 71 -13.33 0.51 8.85
N ILE A 72 -12.05 0.87 8.83
CA ILE A 72 -11.01 0.23 8.03
C ILE A 72 -10.03 -0.45 8.98
N GLU A 73 -9.71 -1.71 8.72
CA GLU A 73 -8.56 -2.36 9.32
C GLU A 73 -7.42 -2.40 8.31
N ALA A 74 -6.25 -1.91 8.72
CA ALA A 74 -5.08 -1.85 7.86
C ALA A 74 -3.85 -2.42 8.57
N LEU A 75 -3.00 -3.11 7.80
CA LEU A 75 -1.73 -3.68 8.23
C LEU A 75 -0.61 -2.66 7.99
N PRO A 76 0.11 -2.22 9.02
CA PRO A 76 1.30 -1.39 8.86
C PRO A 76 2.39 -2.14 8.08
N LEU A 77 2.96 -1.48 7.07
CA LEU A 77 4.03 -2.04 6.23
C LEU A 77 5.40 -1.47 6.59
N GLY A 78 5.45 -0.20 6.99
CA GLY A 78 6.67 0.53 7.30
C GLY A 78 6.44 2.03 7.36
N MET A 79 7.55 2.77 7.41
CA MET A 79 7.56 4.22 7.53
C MET A 79 8.29 4.85 6.33
N ILE A 80 7.75 5.93 5.79
CA ILE A 80 8.51 6.85 4.95
C ILE A 80 9.10 7.92 5.87
N ILE A 81 10.43 8.00 5.89
CA ILE A 81 11.19 8.98 6.67
C ILE A 81 12.02 9.81 5.68
N GLY A 82 11.63 11.07 5.48
CA GLY A 82 12.18 11.86 4.37
C GLY A 82 11.83 11.22 3.02
N ASP A 83 12.84 10.75 2.30
CA ASP A 83 12.66 10.12 0.99
C ASP A 83 12.81 8.59 1.02
N GLU A 84 13.15 7.99 2.16
CA GLU A 84 13.39 6.56 2.26
C GLU A 84 12.20 5.82 2.87
N PHE A 85 11.85 4.66 2.29
CA PHE A 85 10.91 3.72 2.89
C PHE A 85 11.64 2.67 3.71
N VAL A 86 11.39 2.66 5.02
CA VAL A 86 11.91 1.68 5.97
C VAL A 86 10.81 0.67 6.28
N ARG A 87 11.04 -0.58 5.91
CA ARG A 87 10.08 -1.67 6.13
C ARG A 87 10.05 -2.06 7.62
N GLY A 88 8.86 -2.30 8.14
CA GLY A 88 8.64 -2.47 9.57
C GLY A 88 8.68 -1.11 10.28
N GLY A 89 8.89 -1.11 11.56
CA GLY A 89 9.01 0.09 12.39
C GLY A 89 8.45 -0.17 13.78
N ASP A 90 9.18 0.24 14.79
CA ASP A 90 8.77 0.12 16.18
C ASP A 90 7.79 1.22 16.60
N THR A 91 7.61 2.22 15.71
CA THR A 91 6.75 3.37 16.00
C THR A 91 5.34 3.09 15.51
N ILE A 92 4.49 2.72 16.43
CA ILE A 92 3.06 2.56 16.16
C ILE A 92 2.39 3.92 16.35
N ALA A 93 1.64 4.38 15.35
CA ALA A 93 0.88 5.62 15.43
C ALA A 93 -0.06 5.61 16.65
N ILE A 94 0.02 6.65 17.47
CA ILE A 94 -0.87 6.81 18.64
C ILE A 94 -2.10 7.64 18.19
N PRO A 95 -3.34 7.18 18.46
CA PRO A 95 -4.54 7.95 18.10
C PRO A 95 -4.61 9.28 18.89
N PRO A 96 -5.30 10.30 18.34
CA PRO A 96 -5.82 10.36 16.97
C PRO A 96 -4.75 10.79 15.95
N LYS A 97 -4.71 10.15 14.80
CA LYS A 97 -3.81 10.50 13.69
C LYS A 97 -4.62 10.59 12.40
N LYS A 98 -4.31 11.60 11.59
CA LYS A 98 -4.92 11.80 10.28
C LYS A 98 -4.53 10.69 9.34
N VAL A 99 -5.52 10.16 8.62
CA VAL A 99 -5.34 9.12 7.62
C VAL A 99 -5.79 9.63 6.27
N GLU A 100 -5.02 9.33 5.25
CA GLU A 100 -5.31 9.67 3.85
C GLU A 100 -4.98 8.48 2.95
N PRO A 101 -5.58 8.37 1.76
CA PRO A 101 -5.07 7.46 0.75
C PRO A 101 -3.61 7.77 0.42
N ALA A 102 -2.79 6.73 0.22
CA ALA A 102 -1.40 6.92 -0.18
C ALA A 102 -1.31 7.55 -1.58
N THR A 103 -0.38 8.48 -1.74
CA THR A 103 -0.14 9.14 -3.03
C THR A 103 0.66 8.24 -3.98
N LYS A 104 0.70 8.58 -5.27
CA LYS A 104 1.55 7.87 -6.25
C LYS A 104 3.04 7.97 -5.88
N GLU A 105 3.46 9.09 -5.30
CA GLU A 105 4.83 9.29 -4.80
C GLU A 105 5.13 8.35 -3.64
N ASP A 106 4.23 8.22 -2.67
CA ASP A 106 4.40 7.27 -1.56
C ASP A 106 4.60 5.84 -2.09
N ILE A 107 3.76 5.43 -3.05
CA ILE A 107 3.84 4.10 -3.65
C ILE A 107 5.15 3.90 -4.43
N LYS A 108 5.62 4.92 -5.14
CA LYS A 108 6.93 4.89 -5.81
C LYS A 108 8.06 4.71 -4.80
N LYS A 109 8.08 5.45 -3.69
CA LYS A 109 9.08 5.30 -2.62
C LYS A 109 9.11 3.89 -2.06
N ILE A 110 7.94 3.28 -1.82
CA ILE A 110 7.85 1.90 -1.32
C ILE A 110 8.51 0.89 -2.26
N PHE A 111 8.30 1.02 -3.56
CA PHE A 111 8.68 0.00 -4.53
C PHE A 111 9.90 0.36 -5.37
N MET A 112 9.95 1.59 -5.90
CA MET A 112 10.99 1.97 -6.86
C MET A 112 12.33 2.29 -6.18
N GLU A 113 12.30 2.89 -5.00
CA GLU A 113 13.51 3.34 -4.30
C GLU A 113 14.11 2.27 -3.38
N SER A 114 13.38 1.17 -3.17
CA SER A 114 13.85 0.04 -2.36
C SER A 114 14.98 -0.79 -3.02
N VAL A 115 15.28 -0.55 -4.28
CA VAL A 115 16.30 -1.27 -5.06
C VAL A 115 17.22 -0.24 -5.74
N GLY A 116 18.55 -0.42 -5.61
CA GLY A 116 19.53 0.42 -6.28
C GLY A 116 19.35 0.44 -7.81
N GLU A 117 19.58 1.57 -8.46
CA GLU A 117 19.31 1.75 -9.89
C GLU A 117 19.98 0.67 -10.76
N ASP A 118 21.26 0.36 -10.50
CA ASP A 118 22.04 -0.65 -11.25
C ASP A 118 21.60 -2.09 -11.00
N GLU A 119 20.74 -2.32 -9.99
CA GLU A 119 20.25 -3.64 -9.63
C GLU A 119 18.78 -3.85 -9.98
N LYS A 120 18.10 -2.83 -10.51
CA LYS A 120 16.67 -2.90 -10.84
C LYS A 120 16.41 -3.82 -12.03
N PHE A 121 15.64 -4.87 -11.80
CA PHE A 121 15.05 -5.68 -12.83
C PHE A 121 13.54 -5.48 -12.88
N LEU A 122 13.05 -4.97 -14.00
CA LEU A 122 11.65 -4.58 -14.21
C LEU A 122 10.94 -5.61 -15.10
N PHE A 123 10.02 -6.38 -14.56
CA PHE A 123 9.18 -7.29 -15.34
C PHE A 123 7.70 -7.28 -14.92
N SER A 124 7.35 -6.57 -13.88
CA SER A 124 6.00 -6.53 -13.32
C SER A 124 5.53 -5.10 -13.07
N LYS A 125 4.24 -4.96 -12.87
CA LYS A 125 3.56 -3.72 -12.54
C LYS A 125 2.66 -3.91 -11.33
N LEU A 126 2.36 -2.82 -10.64
CA LEU A 126 1.42 -2.85 -9.54
C LEU A 126 0.01 -3.16 -10.07
N SER A 127 -0.71 -4.10 -9.44
CA SER A 127 -2.04 -4.51 -9.89
C SER A 127 -3.09 -3.40 -9.72
N SER A 128 -2.91 -2.55 -8.73
CA SER A 128 -3.78 -1.39 -8.45
C SER A 128 -3.47 -0.19 -9.34
N ASP A 129 -2.24 -0.07 -9.86
CA ASP A 129 -1.85 1.00 -10.79
C ASP A 129 -0.85 0.47 -11.82
N GLN A 130 -1.32 0.27 -13.04
CA GLN A 130 -0.52 -0.28 -14.14
C GLN A 130 0.54 0.68 -14.68
N GLU A 131 0.56 1.93 -14.24
CA GLU A 131 1.64 2.87 -14.57
C GLU A 131 2.88 2.66 -13.70
N ILE A 132 2.70 2.09 -12.50
CA ILE A 132 3.78 1.84 -11.55
C ILE A 132 4.42 0.48 -11.82
N SER A 133 5.65 0.52 -12.30
CA SER A 133 6.49 -0.68 -12.43
C SER A 133 7.08 -1.06 -11.08
N ILE A 134 7.12 -2.37 -10.79
CA ILE A 134 7.70 -2.91 -9.55
C ILE A 134 9.06 -3.52 -9.87
N PRO A 135 10.16 -2.91 -9.42
CA PRO A 135 11.48 -3.48 -9.56
C PRO A 135 11.72 -4.60 -8.55
N VAL A 136 12.50 -5.56 -8.94
CA VAL A 136 13.15 -6.51 -8.02
C VAL A 136 14.66 -6.35 -8.15
N ASN A 137 15.39 -6.68 -7.09
CA ASN A 137 16.85 -6.73 -7.18
C ASN A 137 17.23 -7.90 -8.10
N GLY A 138 17.71 -7.59 -9.30
CA GLY A 138 18.03 -8.57 -10.35
C GLY A 138 19.08 -9.57 -9.90
N ASN A 139 20.13 -9.12 -9.21
CA ASN A 139 21.19 -9.98 -8.69
C ASN A 139 20.62 -11.02 -7.70
N LYS A 140 19.79 -10.58 -6.75
CA LYS A 140 19.16 -11.49 -5.79
C LYS A 140 18.13 -12.38 -6.44
N PHE A 141 17.39 -11.88 -7.44
CA PHE A 141 16.35 -12.62 -8.13
C PHE A 141 16.93 -13.77 -8.94
N PHE A 142 17.94 -13.53 -9.77
CA PHE A 142 18.55 -14.56 -10.63
C PHE A 142 19.53 -15.48 -9.91
N ASN A 143 20.03 -15.10 -8.75
CA ASN A 143 20.90 -15.97 -7.93
C ASN A 143 20.14 -17.00 -7.08
N LYS A 144 18.81 -17.08 -7.21
CA LYS A 144 17.99 -18.03 -6.45
C LYS A 144 17.15 -18.89 -7.38
N HIS A 145 16.74 -20.06 -6.87
CA HIS A 145 15.77 -20.90 -7.59
C HIS A 145 14.41 -20.18 -7.64
N ILE A 146 13.82 -20.15 -8.82
CA ILE A 146 12.52 -19.54 -9.05
C ILE A 146 11.54 -20.64 -9.44
N ALA A 147 10.41 -20.72 -8.74
CA ALA A 147 9.31 -21.61 -9.08
C ALA A 147 8.07 -20.80 -9.46
N ILE A 148 7.53 -21.05 -10.65
CA ILE A 148 6.27 -20.43 -11.12
C ILE A 148 5.18 -21.49 -11.08
N VAL A 149 4.27 -21.37 -10.13
CA VAL A 149 3.21 -22.33 -9.84
C VAL A 149 1.84 -21.74 -10.20
N GLY A 150 0.95 -22.59 -10.68
CA GLY A 150 -0.43 -22.20 -11.00
C GLY A 150 -1.14 -23.27 -11.83
N SER A 151 -2.45 -23.15 -11.96
CA SER A 151 -3.30 -24.04 -12.75
C SER A 151 -3.01 -23.92 -14.27
N THR A 152 -3.51 -24.86 -15.06
CA THR A 152 -3.45 -24.78 -16.53
C THR A 152 -4.17 -23.52 -17.01
N GLY A 153 -3.56 -22.78 -17.94
CA GLY A 153 -4.11 -21.52 -18.46
C GLY A 153 -3.84 -20.27 -17.59
N SER A 154 -3.21 -20.38 -16.42
CA SER A 154 -2.91 -19.23 -15.54
C SER A 154 -1.80 -18.29 -16.03
N GLY A 155 -1.22 -18.52 -17.21
CA GLY A 155 -0.19 -17.66 -17.77
C GLY A 155 1.26 -17.97 -17.33
N LYS A 156 1.53 -19.11 -16.70
CA LYS A 156 2.89 -19.50 -16.24
C LYS A 156 3.96 -19.34 -17.32
N SER A 157 3.73 -19.94 -18.49
CA SER A 157 4.68 -19.88 -19.62
C SER A 157 4.87 -18.46 -20.12
N HIS A 158 3.81 -17.67 -20.14
CA HIS A 158 3.88 -16.24 -20.51
C HIS A 158 4.76 -15.46 -19.52
N THR A 159 4.59 -15.71 -18.22
CA THR A 159 5.41 -15.08 -17.17
C THR A 159 6.89 -15.45 -17.32
N VAL A 160 7.21 -16.73 -17.57
CA VAL A 160 8.59 -17.16 -17.82
C VAL A 160 9.18 -16.44 -19.04
N CYS A 161 8.46 -16.45 -20.16
CA CYS A 161 8.90 -15.76 -21.38
C CYS A 161 9.14 -14.26 -21.14
N LYS A 162 8.24 -13.60 -20.38
CA LYS A 162 8.38 -12.19 -20.04
C LYS A 162 9.62 -11.89 -19.21
N ILE A 163 9.91 -12.73 -18.21
CA ILE A 163 11.12 -12.62 -17.38
C ILE A 163 12.37 -12.76 -18.26
N ILE A 164 12.44 -13.80 -19.10
CA ILE A 164 13.59 -14.03 -19.99
C ILE A 164 13.75 -12.87 -20.96
N GLN A 165 12.69 -12.43 -21.64
CA GLN A 165 12.75 -11.33 -22.59
C GLN A 165 13.25 -10.02 -21.98
N ASN A 166 12.90 -9.75 -20.71
CA ASN A 166 13.38 -8.54 -20.03
C ASN A 166 14.81 -8.70 -19.50
N ALA A 167 15.26 -9.92 -19.21
CA ALA A 167 16.63 -10.20 -18.76
C ALA A 167 17.69 -10.07 -19.86
N ILE A 168 17.31 -10.18 -21.14
CA ILE A 168 18.22 -10.11 -22.31
C ILE A 168 18.20 -8.72 -22.99
N LYS A 169 17.44 -7.76 -22.48
CA LYS A 169 17.45 -6.36 -22.96
C LYS A 169 18.52 -5.54 -22.28
#